data_93e370fc2d078fb73dfccbd1abf0ffdf
#
_entry.id   93e370fc2d078fb73dfccbd1abf0ffdf
#
_cell.length_a   1.000
_cell.length_b   1.000
_cell.length_c   1.000
_cell.angle_alpha   90.00
_cell.angle_beta   90.00
_cell.angle_gamma   90.00
#
_symmetry.space_group_name_H-M   'P 1'
#
loop_
_entity.id
_entity.type
_entity.pdbx_description
1 polymer ?
#
loop_
_entity_poly.entity_id
_entity_poly.type
_entity_poly.pdbx_seq_one_letter_code
_entity_poly.pdbx_strand_id
1 'polypeptide(L)'
;MTERRPSSEAPVVEGQTETTPWAVALDRLEHPAPGQNHWLATVTPDGRPHLMPIIAFWFEGAFHFLAGRNTRKGRNLAADDRCVIATGNLTVPSMDLIVEGRAHPITDQADVAHLAATFGGEGWPLEARGSDVYGPHGPTAGPPPYAIYRLEATKVFGFPGMHGMFDDDRHHAATRWEFADE
;
A
#
# COMPACT_ATOMS: atom_id res chain seq x y z
N MET A 1 6.20 -10.86 15.30
CA MET A 1 6.75 -10.89 13.91
C MET A 1 7.77 -9.77 13.78
N THR A 2 8.83 -10.00 13.00
CA THR A 2 9.93 -9.04 12.88
C THR A 2 9.52 -7.93 11.91
N GLU A 3 9.62 -6.68 12.34
CA GLU A 3 9.44 -5.50 11.49
C GLU A 3 10.36 -5.60 10.27
N ARG A 4 9.78 -5.51 9.05
CA ARG A 4 10.57 -5.55 7.82
C ARG A 4 11.32 -4.23 7.65
N ARG A 5 12.65 -4.31 7.60
CA ARG A 5 13.52 -3.14 7.45
C ARG A 5 14.14 -3.09 6.06
N PRO A 6 14.33 -1.89 5.50
CA PRO A 6 15.03 -1.76 4.23
C PRO A 6 16.49 -2.24 4.36
N SER A 7 16.99 -2.83 3.30
CA SER A 7 18.40 -3.23 3.14
C SER A 7 19.29 -2.06 2.73
N SER A 8 18.72 -1.04 2.11
CA SER A 8 19.42 0.19 1.75
C SER A 8 18.50 1.42 1.82
N GLU A 9 19.12 2.58 2.03
CA GLU A 9 18.50 3.90 2.07
C GLU A 9 19.38 4.86 1.26
N ALA A 10 18.78 5.62 0.35
CA ALA A 10 19.50 6.55 -0.51
C ALA A 10 18.66 7.77 -0.85
N PRO A 11 19.27 8.95 -1.06
CA PRO A 11 18.58 10.11 -1.58
C PRO A 11 18.08 9.86 -3.00
N VAL A 12 16.96 10.48 -3.36
CA VAL A 12 16.38 10.41 -4.71
C VAL A 12 16.94 11.51 -5.61
N VAL A 13 17.21 12.69 -5.03
CA VAL A 13 17.64 13.87 -5.79
C VAL A 13 19.16 13.86 -5.92
N GLU A 14 19.66 14.04 -7.14
CA GLU A 14 21.10 14.15 -7.41
C GLU A 14 21.72 15.32 -6.63
N GLY A 15 22.85 15.06 -5.98
CA GLY A 15 23.56 16.04 -5.14
C GLY A 15 22.99 16.19 -3.71
N GLN A 16 21.87 15.57 -3.41
CA GLN A 16 21.36 15.48 -2.05
C GLN A 16 22.16 14.43 -1.26
N THR A 17 22.54 14.75 -0.03
CA THR A 17 23.27 13.82 0.86
C THR A 17 22.41 13.33 2.01
N GLU A 18 21.33 14.03 2.32
CA GLU A 18 20.43 13.71 3.43
C GLU A 18 19.36 12.73 2.99
N THR A 19 18.95 11.87 3.91
CA THR A 19 17.84 10.95 3.77
C THR A 19 16.87 11.11 4.94
N THR A 20 15.62 10.76 4.72
CA THR A 20 14.65 10.62 5.80
C THR A 20 14.73 9.19 6.33
N PRO A 21 14.91 8.98 7.66
CA PRO A 21 14.96 7.64 8.24
C PRO A 21 13.70 6.83 7.94
N TRP A 22 13.87 5.52 7.66
CA TRP A 22 12.74 4.60 7.41
C TRP A 22 11.65 4.65 8.49
N ALA A 23 12.04 4.81 9.76
CA ALA A 23 11.09 4.90 10.87
C ALA A 23 10.04 6.02 10.69
N VAL A 24 10.39 7.11 10.01
CA VAL A 24 9.46 8.21 9.71
C VAL A 24 8.45 7.80 8.64
N ALA A 25 8.90 7.10 7.60
CA ALA A 25 8.01 6.58 6.56
C ALA A 25 7.09 5.48 7.12
N LEU A 26 7.63 4.59 7.94
CA LEU A 26 6.89 3.53 8.60
C LEU A 26 5.78 4.07 9.49
N ASP A 27 6.07 5.08 10.32
CA ASP A 27 5.05 5.74 11.16
C ASP A 27 3.87 6.27 10.32
N ARG A 28 4.16 6.81 9.11
CA ARG A 28 3.11 7.28 8.19
C ARG A 28 2.29 6.15 7.57
N LEU A 29 2.91 5.00 7.33
CA LEU A 29 2.22 3.82 6.81
C LEU A 29 1.31 3.19 7.88
N GLU A 30 1.81 3.12 9.11
CA GLU A 30 1.09 2.54 10.26
C GLU A 30 -0.01 3.45 10.81
N HIS A 31 0.19 4.77 10.73
CA HIS A 31 -0.73 5.78 11.26
C HIS A 31 -1.20 6.76 10.16
N PRO A 32 -1.96 6.27 9.16
CA PRO A 32 -2.44 7.12 8.08
C PRO A 32 -3.32 8.25 8.62
N ALA A 33 -3.20 9.44 8.02
CA ALA A 33 -4.05 10.58 8.39
C ALA A 33 -5.52 10.29 8.05
N PRO A 34 -6.46 10.81 8.85
CA PRO A 34 -7.88 10.68 8.53
C PRO A 34 -8.20 11.19 7.12
N GLY A 35 -8.89 10.35 6.32
CA GLY A 35 -9.23 10.67 4.94
C GLY A 35 -8.09 10.50 3.92
N GLN A 36 -6.96 9.93 4.32
CA GLN A 36 -5.88 9.60 3.41
C GLN A 36 -6.35 8.58 2.36
N ASN A 37 -6.13 8.91 1.09
CA ASN A 37 -6.43 8.02 0.00
C ASN A 37 -5.21 7.18 -0.39
N HIS A 38 -5.47 5.93 -0.76
CA HIS A 38 -4.50 5.04 -1.39
C HIS A 38 -4.88 4.82 -2.85
N TRP A 39 -3.89 4.82 -3.71
CA TRP A 39 -4.05 4.62 -5.14
C TRP A 39 -3.25 3.40 -5.59
N LEU A 40 -3.94 2.40 -6.14
CA LEU A 40 -3.30 1.19 -6.66
C LEU A 40 -3.12 1.32 -8.17
N ALA A 41 -1.87 1.27 -8.60
CA ALA A 41 -1.48 1.12 -10.00
C ALA A 41 -1.20 -0.36 -10.31
N THR A 42 -1.80 -0.86 -11.38
CA THR A 42 -1.58 -2.21 -11.93
C THR A 42 -1.38 -2.11 -13.43
N VAL A 43 -0.88 -3.17 -14.06
CA VAL A 43 -0.68 -3.23 -15.51
C VAL A 43 -1.69 -4.19 -16.13
N THR A 44 -2.36 -3.75 -17.20
CA THR A 44 -3.25 -4.63 -17.97
C THR A 44 -2.43 -5.63 -18.79
N PRO A 45 -3.00 -6.80 -19.21
CA PRO A 45 -2.27 -7.79 -20.01
C PRO A 45 -1.68 -7.25 -21.33
N ASP A 46 -2.24 -6.15 -21.85
CA ASP A 46 -1.74 -5.44 -23.04
C ASP A 46 -0.75 -4.29 -22.69
N GLY A 47 -0.27 -4.24 -21.45
CA GLY A 47 0.78 -3.33 -21.00
C GLY A 47 0.31 -1.92 -20.62
N ARG A 48 -0.98 -1.63 -20.63
CA ARG A 48 -1.49 -0.30 -20.25
C ARG A 48 -1.56 -0.14 -18.73
N PRO A 49 -1.17 1.03 -18.20
CA PRO A 49 -1.34 1.33 -16.78
C PRO A 49 -2.84 1.46 -16.42
N HIS A 50 -3.18 1.00 -15.22
CA HIS A 50 -4.52 1.13 -14.66
C HIS A 50 -4.41 1.58 -13.22
N LEU A 51 -4.97 2.74 -12.89
CA LEU A 51 -4.93 3.37 -11.57
C LEU A 51 -6.34 3.48 -10.99
N MET A 52 -6.50 3.07 -9.75
CA MET A 52 -7.77 3.16 -9.02
C MET A 52 -7.56 3.49 -7.56
N PRO A 53 -8.45 4.29 -6.93
CA PRO A 53 -8.46 4.42 -5.49
C PRO A 53 -8.84 3.08 -4.84
N ILE A 54 -8.22 2.78 -3.71
CA ILE A 54 -8.49 1.58 -2.93
C ILE A 54 -8.53 1.90 -1.44
N ILE A 55 -9.15 1.04 -0.66
CA ILE A 55 -8.94 0.95 0.77
C ILE A 55 -7.78 -0.03 0.97
N ALA A 56 -6.70 0.44 1.59
CA ALA A 56 -5.54 -0.37 1.92
C ALA A 56 -5.10 -0.09 3.35
N PHE A 57 -4.52 -1.10 3.99
CA PHE A 57 -4.03 -1.05 5.36
C PHE A 57 -2.58 -1.52 5.37
N TRP A 58 -1.70 -0.75 6.01
CA TRP A 58 -0.37 -1.23 6.34
C TRP A 58 -0.45 -2.06 7.61
N PHE A 59 -0.11 -3.31 7.52
CA PHE A 59 -0.17 -4.24 8.62
C PHE A 59 0.93 -5.29 8.47
N GLU A 60 1.64 -5.60 9.54
CA GLU A 60 2.71 -6.60 9.54
C GLU A 60 3.75 -6.43 8.41
N GLY A 61 4.16 -5.17 8.19
CA GLY A 61 5.22 -4.83 7.23
C GLY A 61 4.84 -4.91 5.75
N ALA A 62 3.54 -4.94 5.43
CA ALA A 62 3.03 -4.97 4.06
C ALA A 62 1.71 -4.21 3.93
N PHE A 63 1.38 -3.78 2.72
CA PHE A 63 0.03 -3.32 2.42
C PHE A 63 -0.91 -4.51 2.19
N HIS A 64 -2.10 -4.40 2.78
CA HIS A 64 -3.22 -5.32 2.54
C HIS A 64 -4.40 -4.57 1.94
N PHE A 65 -5.05 -5.15 0.93
CA PHE A 65 -6.23 -4.57 0.30
C PHE A 65 -7.17 -5.65 -0.24
N LEU A 66 -8.44 -5.29 -0.41
CA LEU A 66 -9.43 -6.21 -0.96
C LEU A 66 -9.73 -5.88 -2.42
N ALA A 67 -9.86 -6.94 -3.22
CA ALA A 67 -10.32 -6.84 -4.59
C ALA A 67 -11.11 -8.09 -5.02
N GLY A 68 -12.23 -7.88 -5.69
CA GLY A 68 -12.92 -8.98 -6.38
C GLY A 68 -12.05 -9.53 -7.51
N ARG A 69 -11.92 -10.85 -7.61
CA ARG A 69 -11.09 -11.55 -8.61
C ARG A 69 -11.49 -11.19 -10.05
N ASN A 70 -12.78 -10.90 -10.26
CA ASN A 70 -13.33 -10.53 -11.56
C ASN A 70 -13.28 -9.02 -11.87
N THR A 71 -12.73 -8.21 -10.98
CA THR A 71 -12.48 -6.79 -11.28
C THR A 71 -11.29 -6.63 -12.22
N ARG A 72 -11.15 -5.44 -12.83
CA ARG A 72 -9.99 -5.18 -13.70
C ARG A 72 -8.67 -5.37 -12.94
N LYS A 73 -8.53 -4.79 -11.74
CA LYS A 73 -7.32 -4.94 -10.93
C LYS A 73 -7.07 -6.39 -10.49
N GLY A 74 -8.12 -7.16 -10.16
CA GLY A 74 -7.97 -8.58 -9.83
C GLY A 74 -7.45 -9.40 -11.02
N ARG A 75 -7.96 -9.15 -12.24
CA ARG A 75 -7.44 -9.78 -13.47
C ARG A 75 -6.02 -9.32 -13.81
N ASN A 76 -5.72 -8.04 -13.61
CA ASN A 76 -4.37 -7.51 -13.84
C ASN A 76 -3.37 -8.20 -12.93
N LEU A 77 -3.64 -8.26 -11.61
CA LEU A 77 -2.76 -8.90 -10.63
C LEU A 77 -2.63 -10.41 -10.82
N ALA A 78 -3.64 -11.07 -11.38
CA ALA A 78 -3.53 -12.48 -11.75
C ALA A 78 -2.60 -12.72 -12.95
N ALA A 79 -2.45 -11.73 -13.84
CA ALA A 79 -1.56 -11.79 -15.01
C ALA A 79 -0.14 -11.26 -14.70
N ASP A 80 -0.04 -10.23 -13.89
CA ASP A 80 1.21 -9.58 -13.47
C ASP A 80 1.02 -9.05 -12.05
N ASP A 81 1.73 -9.62 -11.11
CA ASP A 81 1.65 -9.32 -9.67
C ASP A 81 2.33 -8.01 -9.28
N ARG A 82 3.13 -7.41 -10.18
CA ARG A 82 3.79 -6.13 -9.96
C ARG A 82 2.76 -5.01 -9.86
N CYS A 83 2.87 -4.22 -8.82
CA CYS A 83 1.99 -3.09 -8.62
C CYS A 83 2.64 -2.01 -7.75
N VAL A 84 1.97 -0.88 -7.68
CA VAL A 84 2.39 0.26 -6.87
C VAL A 84 1.19 0.74 -6.07
N ILE A 85 1.40 1.00 -4.78
CA ILE A 85 0.45 1.77 -3.96
C ILE A 85 1.08 3.12 -3.66
N ALA A 86 0.39 4.20 -4.06
CA ALA A 86 0.75 5.56 -3.69
C ALA A 86 -0.20 6.09 -2.62
N THR A 87 0.37 6.82 -1.66
CA THR A 87 -0.39 7.51 -0.61
C THR A 87 -0.10 9.01 -0.71
N GLY A 88 -1.14 9.83 -0.75
CA GLY A 88 -0.98 11.27 -0.58
C GLY A 88 -1.33 11.65 0.85
N ASN A 89 -0.63 12.62 1.42
CA ASN A 89 -0.91 13.10 2.77
C ASN A 89 -1.09 14.62 2.78
N LEU A 90 -2.18 15.07 3.42
CA LEU A 90 -2.50 16.50 3.59
C LEU A 90 -2.04 17.07 4.93
N THR A 91 -1.45 16.27 5.81
CA THR A 91 -0.95 16.75 7.11
C THR A 91 0.46 17.31 6.98
N VAL A 92 0.74 18.40 7.72
CA VAL A 92 2.08 19.01 7.78
C VAL A 92 2.82 18.46 9.02
N PRO A 93 4.09 18.04 8.90
CA PRO A 93 4.88 17.89 7.65
C PRO A 93 4.37 16.73 6.80
N SER A 94 4.13 16.97 5.52
CA SER A 94 3.57 15.97 4.61
C SER A 94 4.66 15.12 3.97
N MET A 95 4.33 13.85 3.71
CA MET A 95 5.17 12.93 2.96
C MET A 95 4.29 12.08 2.07
N ASP A 96 4.51 12.13 0.77
CA ASP A 96 3.91 11.23 -0.18
C ASP A 96 4.76 9.96 -0.26
N LEU A 97 4.13 8.82 -0.06
CA LEU A 97 4.80 7.52 -0.13
C LEU A 97 4.35 6.75 -1.36
N ILE A 98 5.32 6.16 -2.07
CA ILE A 98 5.11 5.31 -3.23
C ILE A 98 5.75 3.96 -2.91
N VAL A 99 4.91 2.93 -2.77
CA VAL A 99 5.33 1.57 -2.41
C VAL A 99 5.22 0.69 -3.65
N GLU A 100 6.36 0.33 -4.21
CA GLU A 100 6.48 -0.61 -5.32
C GLU A 100 6.70 -2.03 -4.78
N GLY A 101 6.07 -3.02 -5.42
CA GLY A 101 6.25 -4.40 -5.00
C GLY A 101 5.40 -5.38 -5.79
N ARG A 102 5.21 -6.56 -5.19
CA ARG A 102 4.39 -7.64 -5.74
C ARG A 102 3.22 -7.94 -4.83
N ALA A 103 2.02 -8.06 -5.39
CA ALA A 103 0.81 -8.33 -4.64
C ALA A 103 0.26 -9.73 -4.94
N HIS A 104 0.22 -10.56 -3.91
CA HIS A 104 -0.30 -11.92 -3.99
C HIS A 104 -1.58 -12.07 -3.17
N PRO A 105 -2.55 -12.87 -3.63
CA PRO A 105 -3.72 -13.20 -2.82
C PRO A 105 -3.32 -14.09 -1.65
N ILE A 106 -3.78 -13.76 -0.46
CA ILE A 106 -3.63 -14.62 0.72
C ILE A 106 -4.63 -15.75 0.59
N THR A 107 -4.15 -17.00 0.77
CA THR A 107 -4.97 -18.20 0.60
C THR A 107 -5.08 -19.04 1.86
N ASP A 108 -4.22 -18.82 2.85
CA ASP A 108 -4.37 -19.49 4.17
C ASP A 108 -5.64 -19.00 4.84
N GLN A 109 -6.47 -19.93 5.26
CA GLN A 109 -7.81 -19.63 5.80
C GLN A 109 -7.75 -18.94 7.17
N ALA A 110 -6.73 -19.26 7.98
CA ALA A 110 -6.58 -18.63 9.30
C ALA A 110 -6.13 -17.18 9.15
N ASP A 111 -5.20 -16.90 8.22
CA ASP A 111 -4.75 -15.54 7.91
C ASP A 111 -5.88 -14.71 7.32
N VAL A 112 -6.66 -15.27 6.38
CA VAL A 112 -7.82 -14.58 5.80
C VAL A 112 -8.87 -14.26 6.89
N ALA A 113 -9.15 -15.18 7.80
CA ALA A 113 -10.08 -14.93 8.89
C ALA A 113 -9.57 -13.85 9.86
N HIS A 114 -8.29 -13.90 10.20
CA HIS A 114 -7.64 -12.89 11.05
C HIS A 114 -7.69 -11.50 10.42
N LEU A 115 -7.31 -11.37 9.15
CA LEU A 115 -7.30 -10.09 8.44
C LEU A 115 -8.71 -9.55 8.20
N ALA A 116 -9.68 -10.41 7.89
CA ALA A 116 -11.09 -10.00 7.77
C ALA A 116 -11.62 -9.43 9.08
N ALA A 117 -11.27 -10.05 10.22
CA ALA A 117 -11.65 -9.55 11.55
C ALA A 117 -10.92 -8.22 11.90
N THR A 118 -9.66 -8.09 11.49
CA THR A 118 -8.83 -6.90 11.76
C THR A 118 -9.30 -5.69 10.95
N PHE A 119 -9.62 -5.88 9.66
CA PHE A 119 -10.00 -4.80 8.74
C PHE A 119 -11.51 -4.55 8.68
N GLY A 120 -12.31 -5.47 9.18
CA GLY A 120 -13.76 -5.33 9.29
C GLY A 120 -14.15 -4.38 10.44
N GLY A 121 -15.30 -3.74 10.31
CA GLY A 121 -15.85 -2.88 11.35
C GLY A 121 -17.33 -2.60 11.10
N GLU A 122 -17.95 -1.79 11.97
CA GLU A 122 -19.40 -1.48 11.89
C GLU A 122 -19.80 -0.89 10.53
N GLY A 123 -18.93 -0.08 9.91
CA GLY A 123 -19.19 0.53 8.60
C GLY A 123 -18.93 -0.40 7.42
N TRP A 124 -18.15 -1.45 7.60
CA TRP A 124 -17.82 -2.42 6.56
C TRP A 124 -17.57 -3.82 7.15
N PRO A 125 -18.64 -4.52 7.57
CA PRO A 125 -18.51 -5.84 8.13
C PRO A 125 -17.97 -6.83 7.09
N LEU A 126 -16.93 -7.57 7.47
CA LEU A 126 -16.27 -8.56 6.63
C LEU A 126 -16.42 -9.95 7.26
N GLU A 127 -16.78 -10.95 6.44
CA GLU A 127 -16.91 -12.34 6.82
C GLU A 127 -16.00 -13.21 5.97
N ALA A 128 -15.06 -13.93 6.59
CA ALA A 128 -14.22 -14.90 5.92
C ALA A 128 -14.95 -16.22 5.68
N ARG A 129 -14.85 -16.77 4.47
CA ARG A 129 -15.36 -18.11 4.12
C ARG A 129 -14.31 -18.82 3.27
N GLY A 130 -13.50 -19.65 3.92
CA GLY A 130 -12.31 -20.22 3.31
C GLY A 130 -11.28 -19.14 2.99
N SER A 131 -10.81 -19.10 1.76
CA SER A 131 -9.87 -18.07 1.27
C SER A 131 -10.56 -16.83 0.69
N ASP A 132 -11.87 -16.73 0.78
CA ASP A 132 -12.62 -15.60 0.28
C ASP A 132 -13.23 -14.78 1.42
N VAL A 133 -13.44 -13.49 1.15
CA VAL A 133 -14.07 -12.55 2.08
C VAL A 133 -15.35 -12.01 1.49
N TYR A 134 -16.39 -11.95 2.29
CA TYR A 134 -17.71 -11.41 1.94
C TYR A 134 -17.96 -10.15 2.76
N GLY A 135 -18.63 -9.19 2.16
CA GLY A 135 -18.99 -7.93 2.79
C GLY A 135 -19.82 -7.07 1.86
N PRO A 136 -20.17 -5.84 2.28
CA PRO A 136 -20.86 -4.89 1.42
C PRO A 136 -20.12 -4.62 0.12
N HIS A 137 -20.84 -4.30 -0.94
CA HIS A 137 -20.26 -3.93 -2.22
C HIS A 137 -19.36 -2.69 -2.07
N GLY A 138 -18.08 -2.85 -2.34
CA GLY A 138 -17.13 -1.74 -2.38
C GLY A 138 -17.12 -1.06 -3.76
N PRO A 139 -17.18 0.27 -3.85
CA PRO A 139 -17.25 0.98 -5.15
C PRO A 139 -16.14 0.60 -6.13
N THR A 140 -14.96 0.31 -5.61
CA THR A 140 -13.80 -0.07 -6.44
C THR A 140 -13.42 -1.55 -6.30
N ALA A 141 -13.84 -2.22 -5.21
CA ALA A 141 -13.57 -3.64 -4.99
C ALA A 141 -14.47 -4.57 -5.83
N GLY A 142 -15.60 -4.03 -6.33
CA GLY A 142 -16.62 -4.80 -7.02
C GLY A 142 -17.56 -5.53 -6.06
N PRO A 143 -18.37 -6.48 -6.54
CA PRO A 143 -19.16 -7.34 -5.70
C PRO A 143 -18.29 -8.41 -5.02
N PRO A 144 -18.70 -8.93 -3.83
CA PRO A 144 -18.04 -10.09 -3.23
C PRO A 144 -18.26 -11.37 -4.09
N PRO A 145 -17.44 -12.42 -3.95
CA PRO A 145 -16.37 -12.53 -2.98
C PRO A 145 -15.13 -11.72 -3.32
N TYR A 146 -14.42 -11.27 -2.27
CA TYR A 146 -13.13 -10.60 -2.37
C TYR A 146 -11.99 -11.56 -2.05
N ALA A 147 -10.83 -11.33 -2.68
CA ALA A 147 -9.56 -11.82 -2.16
C ALA A 147 -8.89 -10.69 -1.36
N ILE A 148 -8.20 -11.04 -0.28
CA ILE A 148 -7.24 -10.16 0.37
C ILE A 148 -5.91 -10.34 -0.34
N TYR A 149 -5.34 -9.23 -0.80
CA TYR A 149 -4.00 -9.19 -1.38
C TYR A 149 -3.01 -8.63 -0.36
N ARG A 150 -1.82 -9.23 -0.30
CA ARG A 150 -0.66 -8.70 0.41
C ARG A 150 0.32 -8.18 -0.62
N LEU A 151 0.68 -6.88 -0.54
CA LEU A 151 1.74 -6.27 -1.32
C LEU A 151 3.00 -6.23 -0.47
N GLU A 152 4.01 -6.96 -0.91
CA GLU A 152 5.34 -6.95 -0.32
C GLU A 152 6.20 -5.92 -1.03
N ALA A 153 6.64 -4.91 -0.25
CA ALA A 153 7.44 -3.84 -0.80
C ALA A 153 8.81 -4.35 -1.26
N THR A 154 9.18 -4.06 -2.49
CA THR A 154 10.56 -4.20 -2.99
C THR A 154 11.30 -2.87 -2.91
N LYS A 155 10.55 -1.77 -3.06
CA LYS A 155 11.07 -0.41 -3.01
C LYS A 155 10.00 0.55 -2.50
N VAL A 156 10.43 1.52 -1.70
CA VAL A 156 9.58 2.62 -1.25
C VAL A 156 10.28 3.94 -1.58
N PHE A 157 9.52 4.91 -2.07
CA PHE A 157 9.94 6.30 -2.18
C PHE A 157 9.13 7.15 -1.23
N GLY A 158 9.80 8.08 -0.57
CA GLY A 158 9.16 9.13 0.22
C GLY A 158 9.55 10.49 -0.34
N PHE A 159 8.55 11.31 -0.63
CA PHE A 159 8.75 12.68 -1.08
C PHE A 159 8.14 13.66 -0.08
N PRO A 160 8.84 14.77 0.27
CA PRO A 160 8.19 15.83 1.02
C PRO A 160 7.03 16.36 0.18
N GLY A 161 5.84 16.48 0.80
CA GLY A 161 4.70 17.07 0.13
C GLY A 161 4.94 18.55 -0.22
N MET A 162 4.10 19.09 -1.12
CA MET A 162 4.26 20.46 -1.63
C MET A 162 4.37 21.51 -0.52
N HIS A 163 3.66 21.35 0.58
CA HIS A 163 3.77 22.25 1.73
C HIS A 163 5.16 22.24 2.36
N GLY A 164 5.84 21.07 2.40
CA GLY A 164 7.22 20.96 2.89
C GLY A 164 8.28 21.48 1.92
N MET A 165 7.94 21.73 0.65
CA MET A 165 8.89 22.28 -0.33
C MET A 165 9.12 23.78 -0.17
N PHE A 166 8.17 24.50 0.42
CA PHE A 166 8.17 25.97 0.52
C PHE A 166 8.31 26.48 1.95
N ASP A 167 8.27 25.58 2.96
CA ASP A 167 8.55 25.91 4.34
C ASP A 167 10.03 25.73 4.68
N ASP A 168 10.60 26.66 5.44
CA ASP A 168 11.99 26.58 5.91
C ASP A 168 12.22 25.41 6.89
N ASP A 169 11.14 24.82 7.44
CA ASP A 169 11.13 23.62 8.28
C ASP A 169 11.00 22.32 7.45
N ARG A 170 11.85 22.13 6.44
CA ARG A 170 11.91 20.89 5.67
C ARG A 170 12.42 19.74 6.55
N HIS A 171 11.49 19.00 7.13
CA HIS A 171 11.83 17.87 7.99
C HIS A 171 12.05 16.56 7.23
N HIS A 172 11.79 16.52 5.88
CA HIS A 172 11.88 15.31 5.09
C HIS A 172 12.68 15.52 3.81
N ALA A 173 13.67 14.68 3.63
CA ALA A 173 14.44 14.57 2.39
C ALA A 173 13.82 13.53 1.46
N ALA A 174 13.78 13.77 0.16
CA ALA A 174 13.32 12.79 -0.80
C ALA A 174 14.21 11.54 -0.74
N THR A 175 13.64 10.42 -0.31
CA THR A 175 14.39 9.20 0.03
C THR A 175 13.82 7.98 -0.65
N ARG A 176 14.71 7.07 -1.04
CA ARG A 176 14.40 5.75 -1.55
C ARG A 176 14.90 4.71 -0.56
N TRP A 177 14.02 3.76 -0.20
CA TRP A 177 14.34 2.58 0.59
C TRP A 177 14.16 1.34 -0.28
N GLU A 178 15.11 0.43 -0.27
CA GLU A 178 15.05 -0.84 -0.98
C GLU A 178 15.00 -2.00 0.01
N PHE A 179 14.25 -3.03 -0.32
CA PHE A 179 14.07 -4.20 0.51
C PHE A 179 14.64 -5.40 -0.21
N ALA A 180 15.37 -6.25 0.51
CA ALA A 180 15.87 -7.49 -0.05
C ALA A 180 14.70 -8.41 -0.44
N ASP A 181 14.85 -9.13 -1.55
CA ASP A 181 13.96 -10.24 -1.88
C ASP A 181 14.16 -11.33 -0.84
N GLU A 182 13.06 -11.87 -0.30
CA GLU A 182 13.07 -13.02 0.62
C GLU A 182 13.20 -14.33 -0.15
#